data_084356dfb0325e2270f0102a05766ea2
#
_entry.id   084356dfb0325e2270f0102a05766ea2
#
_cell.length_a   1.000
_cell.length_b   1.000
_cell.length_c   1.000
_cell.angle_alpha   90.00
_cell.angle_beta   90.00
_cell.angle_gamma   90.00
#
_symmetry.space_group_name_H-M   'P 1'
#
loop_
_entity.id
_entity.type
_entity.pdbx_description
1 polymer ?
#
loop_
_entity_poly.entity_id
_entity_poly.type
_entity_poly.pdbx_seq_one_letter_code
_entity_poly.pdbx_strand_id
1 'polypeptide(L)'
;PLNPTVIAEKSNRHYRPFLLVGPGSQSWAPLLGMPGTAQKLRNKKAVVIISPQWFTKKGQDPNAFALYYSPLQACNFLLSAKNNKTDRYAAKRLLEMPDVKGEIKNSLKQIAQGKKLTSFQKFYLQNRRRMLRNEDNFFSSFQLRDRVNKIQKKAKVLPGAYSVAALNKVAEEQAAAHTTSNNLGIDNTFYRTRLPKKVLKRLKGSQRNFDYVHSVEYGDFQLMLEQFAKQHTNVLFIIPPINGKWMKY
;
A
#
# COMPACT_ATOMS: atom_id res chain seq x y z
N PRO A 1 8.06 -6.02 -19.15
CA PRO A 1 7.53 -5.45 -17.91
C PRO A 1 8.03 -6.23 -16.71
N LEU A 2 8.56 -5.49 -15.74
CA LEU A 2 9.17 -6.05 -14.53
C LEU A 2 8.11 -6.41 -13.47
N ASN A 3 7.10 -7.19 -13.82
CA ASN A 3 6.11 -7.66 -12.85
C ASN A 3 6.68 -8.87 -12.10
N PRO A 4 6.90 -8.79 -10.77
CA PRO A 4 7.50 -9.87 -9.98
C PRO A 4 6.74 -11.20 -10.05
N THR A 5 5.42 -11.17 -10.20
CA THR A 5 4.61 -12.39 -10.35
C THR A 5 4.96 -13.09 -11.66
N VAL A 6 5.05 -12.34 -12.77
CA VAL A 6 5.40 -12.88 -14.09
C VAL A 6 6.85 -13.36 -14.09
N ILE A 7 7.77 -12.62 -13.47
CA ILE A 7 9.17 -13.01 -13.34
C ILE A 7 9.28 -14.35 -12.58
N ALA A 8 8.58 -14.49 -11.44
CA ALA A 8 8.62 -15.71 -10.65
C ALA A 8 8.05 -16.93 -11.42
N GLU A 9 6.93 -16.76 -12.12
CA GLU A 9 6.33 -17.82 -12.94
C GLU A 9 7.23 -18.24 -14.12
N LYS A 10 7.85 -17.28 -14.80
CA LYS A 10 8.74 -17.56 -15.95
C LYS A 10 10.12 -18.06 -15.55
N SER A 11 10.59 -17.77 -14.33
CA SER A 11 11.89 -18.20 -13.82
C SER A 11 11.84 -19.52 -13.07
N ASN A 12 10.72 -20.24 -13.10
CA ASN A 12 10.49 -21.50 -12.38
C ASN A 12 10.88 -21.41 -10.89
N ARG A 13 10.53 -20.30 -10.24
CA ARG A 13 10.78 -20.11 -8.82
C ARG A 13 9.73 -20.85 -7.99
N HIS A 14 10.15 -21.43 -6.88
CA HIS A 14 9.29 -22.20 -5.97
C HIS A 14 8.35 -21.30 -5.11
N TYR A 15 8.10 -20.06 -5.51
CA TYR A 15 7.21 -19.13 -4.83
C TYR A 15 6.39 -18.31 -5.82
N ARG A 16 5.19 -17.96 -5.42
CA ARG A 16 4.31 -17.07 -6.17
C ARG A 16 4.14 -15.77 -5.40
N PRO A 17 4.70 -14.64 -5.88
CA PRO A 17 4.52 -13.35 -5.24
C PRO A 17 3.11 -12.83 -5.47
N PHE A 18 2.54 -12.22 -4.43
CA PHE A 18 1.27 -11.52 -4.47
C PHE A 18 1.54 -10.03 -4.29
N LEU A 19 1.21 -9.21 -5.28
CA LEU A 19 1.48 -7.77 -5.23
C LEU A 19 0.26 -7.01 -4.72
N LEU A 20 0.47 -6.23 -3.67
CA LEU A 20 -0.48 -5.22 -3.18
C LEU A 20 0.17 -3.85 -3.37
N VAL A 21 -0.14 -3.20 -4.48
CA VAL A 21 0.46 -1.91 -4.86
C VAL A 21 -0.61 -0.97 -5.34
N GLY A 22 -0.48 0.29 -4.94
CA GLY A 22 -1.32 1.35 -5.47
C GLY A 22 -0.74 2.74 -5.17
N PRO A 23 -1.04 3.75 -6.00
CA PRO A 23 -0.56 5.10 -5.78
C PRO A 23 -1.13 5.67 -4.47
N GLY A 24 -0.26 6.28 -3.64
CA GLY A 24 -0.67 6.86 -2.36
C GLY A 24 -1.05 5.84 -1.29
N SER A 25 -0.74 4.54 -1.46
CA SER A 25 -0.88 3.58 -0.37
C SER A 25 0.25 3.74 0.63
N GLN A 26 -0.12 3.87 1.90
CA GLN A 26 0.79 3.91 3.05
C GLN A 26 0.44 2.75 3.99
N SER A 27 0.92 2.75 5.24
CA SER A 27 0.71 1.65 6.18
C SER A 27 -0.76 1.35 6.47
N TRP A 28 -1.61 2.38 6.39
CA TRP A 28 -3.02 2.29 6.69
C TRP A 28 -3.82 1.43 5.70
N ALA A 29 -3.54 1.57 4.39
CA ALA A 29 -4.26 0.81 3.37
C ALA A 29 -4.02 -0.72 3.46
N PRO A 30 -2.76 -1.21 3.59
CA PRO A 30 -2.50 -2.62 3.88
C PRO A 30 -3.13 -3.09 5.19
N LEU A 31 -3.08 -2.28 6.26
CA LEU A 31 -3.63 -2.63 7.56
C LEU A 31 -5.12 -2.98 7.48
N LEU A 32 -5.92 -2.20 6.77
CA LEU A 32 -7.36 -2.48 6.59
C LEU A 32 -7.63 -3.75 5.79
N GLY A 33 -6.78 -4.07 4.82
CA GLY A 33 -6.88 -5.30 4.06
C GLY A 33 -6.55 -6.56 4.87
N MET A 34 -5.75 -6.42 5.94
CA MET A 34 -5.25 -7.55 6.73
C MET A 34 -6.34 -8.40 7.40
N PRO A 35 -7.41 -7.88 8.01
CA PRO A 35 -8.43 -8.73 8.61
C PRO A 35 -9.08 -9.71 7.64
N GLY A 36 -9.21 -9.33 6.36
CA GLY A 36 -9.71 -10.21 5.30
C GLY A 36 -8.68 -11.20 4.76
N THR A 37 -7.38 -10.91 4.95
CA THR A 37 -6.26 -11.69 4.40
C THR A 37 -5.37 -12.32 5.48
N ALA A 38 -5.65 -12.06 6.75
CA ALA A 38 -4.81 -12.46 7.88
C ALA A 38 -4.45 -13.97 7.87
N GLN A 39 -5.43 -14.83 7.59
CA GLN A 39 -5.17 -16.27 7.49
C GLN A 39 -4.22 -16.62 6.35
N LYS A 40 -4.27 -15.88 5.24
CA LYS A 40 -3.38 -16.06 4.08
C LYS A 40 -1.96 -15.58 4.33
N LEU A 41 -1.77 -14.68 5.29
CA LEU A 41 -0.46 -14.16 5.72
C LEU A 41 0.20 -15.03 6.79
N ARG A 42 -0.55 -15.91 7.43
CA ARG A 42 -0.05 -16.73 8.53
C ARG A 42 1.13 -17.60 8.09
N ASN A 43 2.26 -17.46 8.79
CA ASN A 43 3.52 -18.17 8.51
C ASN A 43 4.04 -17.95 7.07
N LYS A 44 3.71 -16.82 6.46
CA LYS A 44 4.20 -16.44 5.13
C LYS A 44 5.34 -15.44 5.20
N LYS A 45 5.95 -15.18 4.06
CA LYS A 45 6.95 -14.12 3.88
C LYS A 45 6.30 -12.91 3.22
N ALA A 46 6.63 -11.72 3.69
CA ALA A 46 6.19 -10.47 3.11
C ALA A 46 7.39 -9.55 2.85
N VAL A 47 7.30 -8.76 1.79
CA VAL A 47 8.24 -7.66 1.51
C VAL A 47 7.44 -6.38 1.52
N VAL A 48 7.83 -5.44 2.37
CA VAL A 48 7.18 -4.12 2.49
C VAL A 48 8.17 -3.06 2.07
N ILE A 49 7.82 -2.32 1.02
CA ILE A 49 8.62 -1.18 0.55
C ILE A 49 8.08 0.07 1.23
N ILE A 50 8.92 0.71 2.04
CA ILE A 50 8.57 1.89 2.83
C ILE A 50 9.26 3.09 2.23
N SER A 51 8.48 4.10 1.83
CA SER A 51 9.04 5.39 1.47
C SER A 51 9.10 6.31 2.69
N PRO A 52 10.23 6.97 2.98
CA PRO A 52 10.30 7.98 4.03
C PRO A 52 9.26 9.10 3.86
N GLN A 53 8.83 9.37 2.64
CA GLN A 53 7.78 10.35 2.32
C GLN A 53 6.40 9.99 2.90
N TRP A 54 6.19 8.77 3.39
CA TRP A 54 4.96 8.38 4.09
C TRP A 54 4.80 9.11 5.42
N PHE A 55 5.92 9.39 6.10
CA PHE A 55 5.93 9.93 7.46
C PHE A 55 5.75 11.45 7.47
N THR A 56 4.76 11.94 6.75
CA THR A 56 4.34 13.34 6.83
C THR A 56 3.54 13.58 8.11
N LYS A 57 3.48 14.83 8.57
CA LYS A 57 2.72 15.18 9.79
C LYS A 57 1.27 14.71 9.75
N LYS A 58 0.62 14.74 8.57
CA LYS A 58 -0.77 14.32 8.37
C LYS A 58 -0.91 12.83 8.02
N GLY A 59 0.19 12.14 7.68
CA GLY A 59 0.17 10.74 7.23
C GLY A 59 -0.59 10.56 5.91
N GLN A 60 -1.35 9.48 5.83
CA GLN A 60 -2.15 9.10 4.65
C GLN A 60 -3.12 10.21 4.24
N ASP A 61 -3.06 10.61 2.97
CA ASP A 61 -4.04 11.52 2.37
C ASP A 61 -5.42 10.83 2.32
N PRO A 62 -6.47 11.42 2.92
CA PRO A 62 -7.81 10.83 2.92
C PRO A 62 -8.39 10.59 1.52
N ASN A 63 -8.08 11.45 0.54
CA ASN A 63 -8.55 11.28 -0.84
C ASN A 63 -7.82 10.13 -1.54
N ALA A 64 -6.50 9.97 -1.29
CA ALA A 64 -5.76 8.82 -1.78
C ALA A 64 -6.24 7.52 -1.11
N PHE A 65 -6.56 7.57 0.19
CA PHE A 65 -7.11 6.43 0.92
C PHE A 65 -8.47 5.98 0.37
N ALA A 66 -9.31 6.91 -0.09
CA ALA A 66 -10.62 6.60 -0.69
C ALA A 66 -10.52 5.57 -1.84
N LEU A 67 -9.39 5.55 -2.57
CA LEU A 67 -9.12 4.57 -3.63
C LEU A 67 -8.93 3.13 -3.10
N TYR A 68 -8.62 2.99 -1.82
CA TYR A 68 -8.36 1.69 -1.16
C TYR A 68 -9.45 1.31 -0.17
N TYR A 69 -10.30 2.26 0.20
CA TYR A 69 -11.39 1.98 1.14
C TYR A 69 -12.36 0.98 0.54
N SER A 70 -12.57 -0.12 1.24
CA SER A 70 -13.57 -1.12 0.89
C SER A 70 -14.54 -1.30 2.05
N PRO A 71 -15.86 -1.09 1.83
CA PRO A 71 -16.87 -1.39 2.83
C PRO A 71 -16.84 -2.87 3.29
N LEU A 72 -16.45 -3.80 2.41
CA LEU A 72 -16.24 -5.20 2.77
C LEU A 72 -15.12 -5.38 3.80
N GLN A 73 -13.99 -4.69 3.61
CA GLN A 73 -12.89 -4.71 4.57
C GLN A 73 -13.26 -4.08 5.89
N ALA A 74 -14.01 -2.96 5.87
CA ALA A 74 -14.53 -2.33 7.08
C ALA A 74 -15.49 -3.26 7.85
N CYS A 75 -16.40 -3.97 7.17
CA CYS A 75 -17.25 -4.97 7.80
C CYS A 75 -16.44 -6.12 8.40
N ASN A 76 -15.41 -6.61 7.71
CA ASN A 76 -14.53 -7.66 8.23
C ASN A 76 -13.79 -7.20 9.48
N PHE A 77 -13.24 -5.99 9.46
CA PHE A 77 -12.58 -5.37 10.62
C PHE A 77 -13.54 -5.30 11.82
N LEU A 78 -14.71 -4.67 11.65
CA LEU A 78 -15.71 -4.49 12.71
C LEU A 78 -16.17 -5.81 13.33
N LEU A 79 -16.44 -6.82 12.51
CA LEU A 79 -16.88 -8.15 12.97
C LEU A 79 -15.76 -8.94 13.66
N SER A 80 -14.48 -8.63 13.40
CA SER A 80 -13.32 -9.28 14.02
C SER A 80 -12.75 -8.50 15.20
N ALA A 81 -13.16 -7.28 15.44
CA ALA A 81 -12.66 -6.41 16.47
C ALA A 81 -12.90 -6.99 17.88
N LYS A 82 -11.83 -7.07 18.67
CA LYS A 82 -11.84 -7.55 20.06
C LYS A 82 -11.88 -6.41 21.08
N ASN A 83 -12.04 -5.18 20.60
CA ASN A 83 -12.14 -3.97 21.40
C ASN A 83 -10.89 -3.67 22.26
N ASN A 84 -9.72 -4.09 21.80
CA ASN A 84 -8.45 -3.76 22.38
C ASN A 84 -7.97 -2.35 21.97
N LYS A 85 -6.83 -1.91 22.48
CA LYS A 85 -6.25 -0.58 22.18
C LYS A 85 -6.01 -0.40 20.65
N THR A 86 -5.53 -1.44 19.98
CA THR A 86 -5.26 -1.47 18.54
C THR A 86 -6.54 -1.27 17.74
N ASP A 87 -7.61 -2.02 18.07
CA ASP A 87 -8.89 -1.92 17.37
C ASP A 87 -9.53 -0.55 17.55
N ARG A 88 -9.44 0.01 18.75
CA ARG A 88 -9.95 1.38 19.05
C ARG A 88 -9.21 2.44 18.25
N TYR A 89 -7.89 2.34 18.17
CA TYR A 89 -7.10 3.24 17.33
C TYR A 89 -7.49 3.10 15.85
N ALA A 90 -7.55 1.88 15.32
CA ALA A 90 -7.95 1.62 13.95
C ALA A 90 -9.35 2.17 13.63
N ALA A 91 -10.31 2.01 14.55
CA ALA A 91 -11.65 2.57 14.39
C ALA A 91 -11.64 4.11 14.37
N LYS A 92 -10.84 4.77 15.22
CA LYS A 92 -10.67 6.23 15.21
C LYS A 92 -10.11 6.72 13.89
N ARG A 93 -9.06 6.06 13.37
CA ARG A 93 -8.45 6.43 12.08
C ARG A 93 -9.43 6.28 10.92
N LEU A 94 -10.26 5.20 10.90
CA LEU A 94 -11.30 5.03 9.89
C LEU A 94 -12.38 6.13 9.93
N LEU A 95 -12.72 6.62 11.11
CA LEU A 95 -13.70 7.71 11.26
C LEU A 95 -13.25 9.04 10.65
N GLU A 96 -11.95 9.23 10.46
CA GLU A 96 -11.37 10.40 9.79
C GLU A 96 -11.55 10.37 8.27
N MET A 97 -11.93 9.21 7.71
CA MET A 97 -12.06 9.03 6.26
C MET A 97 -13.43 9.49 5.76
N PRO A 98 -13.49 10.28 4.65
CA PRO A 98 -14.72 10.91 4.18
C PRO A 98 -15.78 9.92 3.69
N ASP A 99 -15.35 8.75 3.17
CA ASP A 99 -16.24 7.74 2.58
C ASP A 99 -16.87 6.80 3.60
N VAL A 100 -16.51 6.92 4.86
CA VAL A 100 -17.10 6.12 5.95
C VAL A 100 -18.43 6.69 6.36
N LYS A 101 -19.53 6.00 6.01
CA LYS A 101 -20.93 6.49 6.19
C LYS A 101 -21.83 5.43 6.79
N GLY A 102 -23.04 5.85 7.16
CA GLY A 102 -24.13 4.96 7.59
C GLY A 102 -23.80 4.12 8.82
N GLU A 103 -24.33 2.89 8.87
CA GLU A 103 -24.19 2.00 10.03
C GLU A 103 -22.74 1.52 10.25
N ILE A 104 -21.90 1.48 9.20
CA ILE A 104 -20.45 1.24 9.36
C ILE A 104 -19.85 2.34 10.22
N LYS A 105 -20.18 3.62 9.97
CA LYS A 105 -19.69 4.75 10.78
C LYS A 105 -20.16 4.66 12.22
N ASN A 106 -21.43 4.30 12.46
CA ASN A 106 -21.98 4.15 13.80
C ASN A 106 -21.28 3.00 14.56
N SER A 107 -21.07 1.88 13.88
CA SER A 107 -20.35 0.73 14.42
C SER A 107 -18.90 1.07 14.77
N LEU A 108 -18.20 1.84 13.92
CA LEU A 108 -16.84 2.33 14.20
C LEU A 108 -16.80 3.25 15.43
N LYS A 109 -17.80 4.13 15.62
CA LYS A 109 -17.91 4.97 16.82
C LYS A 109 -18.00 4.12 18.09
N GLN A 110 -18.77 3.03 18.07
CA GLN A 110 -18.88 2.10 19.20
C GLN A 110 -17.50 1.50 19.56
N ILE A 111 -16.80 0.94 18.55
CA ILE A 111 -15.47 0.35 18.77
C ILE A 111 -14.46 1.41 19.23
N ALA A 112 -14.45 2.61 18.62
CA ALA A 112 -13.56 3.71 18.99
C ALA A 112 -13.73 4.16 20.46
N GLN A 113 -14.96 4.05 20.99
CA GLN A 113 -15.30 4.35 22.39
C GLN A 113 -15.05 3.17 23.34
N GLY A 114 -14.57 2.04 22.87
CA GLY A 114 -14.36 0.85 23.68
C GLY A 114 -15.65 0.05 23.96
N LYS A 115 -16.73 0.31 23.24
CA LYS A 115 -18.01 -0.38 23.40
C LYS A 115 -18.11 -1.59 22.45
N LYS A 116 -18.90 -2.59 22.85
CA LYS A 116 -19.19 -3.74 21.99
C LYS A 116 -20.26 -3.37 20.96
N LEU A 117 -20.22 -4.01 19.79
CA LEU A 117 -21.29 -3.91 18.81
C LEU A 117 -22.59 -4.49 19.35
N THR A 118 -23.71 -3.83 19.08
CA THR A 118 -25.03 -4.34 19.39
C THR A 118 -25.38 -5.55 18.52
N SER A 119 -26.40 -6.32 18.92
CA SER A 119 -26.90 -7.46 18.11
C SER A 119 -27.38 -7.01 16.74
N PHE A 120 -28.07 -5.86 16.66
CA PHE A 120 -28.51 -5.27 15.40
C PHE A 120 -27.31 -4.90 14.50
N GLN A 121 -26.29 -4.25 15.04
CA GLN A 121 -25.07 -3.90 14.29
C GLN A 121 -24.37 -5.13 13.76
N LYS A 122 -24.23 -6.17 14.56
CA LYS A 122 -23.62 -7.44 14.12
C LYS A 122 -24.41 -8.06 12.98
N PHE A 123 -25.73 -8.13 13.11
CA PHE A 123 -26.63 -8.66 12.07
C PHE A 123 -26.51 -7.87 10.77
N TYR A 124 -26.58 -6.53 10.84
CA TYR A 124 -26.41 -5.64 9.70
C TYR A 124 -25.06 -5.86 8.99
N LEU A 125 -23.96 -5.84 9.75
CA LEU A 125 -22.61 -6.00 9.21
C LEU A 125 -22.39 -7.38 8.57
N GLN A 126 -22.97 -8.45 9.15
CA GLN A 126 -22.90 -9.80 8.59
C GLN A 126 -23.61 -9.89 7.24
N ASN A 127 -24.82 -9.34 7.14
CA ASN A 127 -25.58 -9.32 5.88
C ASN A 127 -24.89 -8.43 4.83
N ARG A 128 -24.45 -7.23 5.23
CA ARG A 128 -23.73 -6.33 4.33
C ARG A 128 -22.44 -6.96 3.80
N ARG A 129 -21.68 -7.63 4.67
CA ARG A 129 -20.48 -8.38 4.28
C ARG A 129 -20.79 -9.48 3.28
N ARG A 130 -21.89 -10.25 3.48
CA ARG A 130 -22.33 -11.32 2.55
C ARG A 130 -22.65 -10.72 1.17
N MET A 131 -23.43 -9.65 1.12
CA MET A 131 -23.77 -8.97 -0.12
C MET A 131 -22.53 -8.49 -0.88
N LEU A 132 -21.65 -7.75 -0.21
CA LEU A 132 -20.43 -7.21 -0.81
C LEU A 132 -19.49 -8.31 -1.30
N ARG A 133 -19.38 -9.42 -0.57
CA ARG A 133 -18.58 -10.57 -1.00
C ARG A 133 -19.14 -11.23 -2.24
N ASN A 134 -20.45 -11.38 -2.34
CA ASN A 134 -21.10 -11.94 -3.53
C ASN A 134 -20.92 -11.02 -4.73
N GLU A 135 -21.04 -9.71 -4.54
CA GLU A 135 -20.75 -8.69 -5.55
C GLU A 135 -19.29 -8.78 -6.03
N ASP A 136 -18.31 -8.79 -5.13
CA ASP A 136 -16.90 -8.94 -5.47
C ASP A 136 -16.62 -10.24 -6.23
N ASN A 137 -17.20 -11.36 -5.81
CA ASN A 137 -17.06 -12.65 -6.49
C ASN A 137 -17.63 -12.62 -7.89
N PHE A 138 -18.78 -12.00 -8.08
CA PHE A 138 -19.41 -11.84 -9.38
C PHE A 138 -18.53 -11.01 -10.31
N PHE A 139 -18.13 -9.82 -9.91
CA PHE A 139 -17.33 -8.93 -10.76
C PHE A 139 -15.89 -9.41 -10.96
N SER A 140 -15.27 -10.08 -9.97
CA SER A 140 -13.91 -10.58 -10.10
C SER A 140 -13.75 -11.64 -11.18
N SER A 141 -14.80 -12.42 -11.45
CA SER A 141 -14.78 -13.44 -12.49
C SER A 141 -14.64 -12.86 -13.91
N PHE A 142 -15.08 -11.62 -14.12
CA PHE A 142 -15.01 -10.94 -15.41
C PHE A 142 -13.69 -10.17 -15.63
N GLN A 143 -13.02 -9.69 -14.57
CA GLN A 143 -11.86 -8.80 -14.72
C GLN A 143 -10.49 -9.50 -14.74
N LEU A 144 -10.36 -10.65 -14.12
CA LEU A 144 -9.04 -11.27 -13.87
C LEU A 144 -8.46 -12.00 -15.06
N ARG A 145 -9.28 -12.65 -15.89
CA ARG A 145 -8.79 -13.50 -17.00
C ARG A 145 -8.03 -12.71 -18.07
N ASP A 146 -8.53 -11.56 -18.47
CA ASP A 146 -7.96 -10.79 -19.58
C ASP A 146 -6.63 -10.13 -19.23
N ARG A 147 -6.47 -9.65 -17.99
CA ARG A 147 -5.22 -9.00 -17.55
C ARG A 147 -4.08 -10.00 -17.40
N VAL A 148 -4.32 -11.14 -16.80
CA VAL A 148 -3.31 -12.19 -16.60
C VAL A 148 -2.85 -12.72 -17.95
N ASN A 149 -3.76 -13.02 -18.86
CA ASN A 149 -3.44 -13.49 -20.20
C ASN A 149 -2.64 -12.46 -21.02
N LYS A 150 -3.00 -11.17 -20.94
CA LYS A 150 -2.26 -10.09 -21.61
C LYS A 150 -0.84 -9.91 -21.04
N ILE A 151 -0.67 -10.05 -19.73
CA ILE A 151 0.63 -9.96 -19.08
C ILE A 151 1.50 -11.16 -19.44
N GLN A 152 0.96 -12.38 -19.37
CA GLN A 152 1.67 -13.60 -19.74
C GLN A 152 2.15 -13.62 -21.19
N LYS A 153 1.30 -13.18 -22.15
CA LYS A 153 1.67 -13.06 -23.55
C LYS A 153 2.81 -12.08 -23.81
N LYS A 154 2.92 -11.02 -23.02
CA LYS A 154 3.97 -10.00 -23.17
C LYS A 154 5.23 -10.28 -22.35
N ALA A 155 5.22 -11.24 -21.46
CA ALA A 155 6.37 -11.56 -20.63
C ALA A 155 7.44 -12.28 -21.44
N LYS A 156 8.63 -11.70 -21.50
CA LYS A 156 9.82 -12.37 -22.05
C LYS A 156 10.37 -13.34 -21.03
N VAL A 157 10.84 -14.49 -21.47
CA VAL A 157 11.61 -15.42 -20.61
C VAL A 157 12.92 -14.73 -20.24
N LEU A 158 13.21 -14.66 -18.95
CA LEU A 158 14.50 -14.16 -18.49
C LEU A 158 15.56 -15.24 -18.67
N PRO A 159 16.79 -14.89 -19.05
CA PRO A 159 17.90 -15.82 -19.05
C PRO A 159 18.10 -16.38 -17.62
N GLY A 160 18.52 -17.64 -17.51
CA GLY A 160 18.52 -18.41 -16.26
C GLY A 160 19.25 -17.74 -15.09
N ALA A 161 20.56 -17.60 -15.19
CA ALA A 161 21.35 -16.91 -14.18
C ALA A 161 21.72 -15.49 -14.66
N TYR A 162 21.56 -14.50 -13.79
CA TYR A 162 22.04 -13.13 -14.05
C TYR A 162 22.97 -12.69 -12.92
N SER A 163 24.00 -11.94 -13.30
CA SER A 163 24.93 -11.33 -12.35
C SER A 163 24.34 -10.01 -11.84
N VAL A 164 24.24 -9.88 -10.51
CA VAL A 164 23.80 -8.62 -9.87
C VAL A 164 24.76 -7.47 -10.24
N ALA A 165 26.07 -7.75 -10.31
CA ALA A 165 27.06 -6.76 -10.70
C ALA A 165 26.85 -6.25 -12.13
N ALA A 166 26.58 -7.16 -13.09
CA ALA A 166 26.28 -6.78 -14.47
C ALA A 166 24.98 -5.96 -14.57
N LEU A 167 23.93 -6.33 -13.82
CA LEU A 167 22.70 -5.56 -13.76
C LEU A 167 22.90 -4.17 -13.16
N ASN A 168 23.70 -4.03 -12.10
CA ASN A 168 24.03 -2.73 -11.51
C ASN A 168 24.76 -1.83 -12.50
N LYS A 169 25.75 -2.37 -13.22
CA LYS A 169 26.46 -1.61 -14.26
C LYS A 169 25.51 -1.08 -15.33
N VAL A 170 24.65 -1.94 -15.86
CA VAL A 170 23.65 -1.52 -16.85
C VAL A 170 22.67 -0.49 -16.28
N ALA A 171 22.24 -0.65 -15.03
CA ALA A 171 21.35 0.29 -14.37
C ALA A 171 22.02 1.67 -14.20
N GLU A 172 23.28 1.72 -13.81
CA GLU A 172 24.07 2.97 -13.68
C GLU A 172 24.24 3.65 -15.04
N GLU A 173 24.61 2.92 -16.08
CA GLU A 173 24.74 3.44 -17.44
C GLU A 173 23.40 4.01 -17.95
N GLN A 174 22.30 3.28 -17.76
CA GLN A 174 20.96 3.74 -18.13
C GLN A 174 20.53 4.97 -17.31
N ALA A 175 20.79 4.97 -16.01
CA ALA A 175 20.49 6.13 -15.16
C ALA A 175 21.28 7.37 -15.62
N ALA A 176 22.58 7.23 -15.90
CA ALA A 176 23.41 8.32 -16.40
C ALA A 176 22.89 8.87 -17.74
N ALA A 177 22.54 7.98 -18.69
CA ALA A 177 22.02 8.38 -20.00
C ALA A 177 20.67 9.10 -19.93
N HIS A 178 19.82 8.74 -18.94
CA HIS A 178 18.45 9.27 -18.81
C HIS A 178 18.33 10.46 -17.85
N THR A 179 19.40 10.95 -17.26
CA THR A 179 19.38 12.08 -16.29
C THR A 179 20.25 13.28 -16.71
N THR A 180 20.50 13.43 -18.01
CA THR A 180 21.41 14.44 -18.58
C THR A 180 20.82 15.84 -18.68
N SER A 181 19.50 15.98 -18.70
CA SER A 181 18.81 17.25 -18.99
C SER A 181 18.64 18.18 -17.77
N ASN A 182 19.10 17.76 -16.59
CA ASN A 182 18.93 18.54 -15.36
C ASN A 182 20.02 18.18 -14.34
N ASN A 183 20.29 19.13 -13.44
CA ASN A 183 21.29 18.95 -12.36
C ASN A 183 20.72 18.23 -11.11
N LEU A 184 19.44 17.87 -11.14
CA LEU A 184 18.77 17.20 -10.01
C LEU A 184 18.86 15.67 -10.08
N GLY A 185 19.44 15.12 -11.17
CA GLY A 185 19.52 13.67 -11.37
C GLY A 185 18.13 13.02 -11.55
N ILE A 186 17.20 13.74 -12.13
CA ILE A 186 15.83 13.27 -12.40
C ILE A 186 15.76 12.81 -13.86
N ASP A 187 14.99 11.74 -14.12
CA ASP A 187 14.75 11.25 -15.47
C ASP A 187 14.32 12.38 -16.42
N ASN A 188 14.93 12.44 -17.59
CA ASN A 188 14.78 13.52 -18.56
C ASN A 188 13.31 13.72 -18.99
N THR A 189 12.58 12.61 -19.20
CA THR A 189 11.17 12.66 -19.61
C THR A 189 10.30 13.13 -18.46
N PHE A 190 10.50 12.60 -17.26
CA PHE A 190 9.79 13.02 -16.06
C PHE A 190 10.04 14.51 -15.76
N TYR A 191 11.30 14.95 -15.80
CA TYR A 191 11.67 16.35 -15.59
C TYR A 191 10.92 17.27 -16.56
N ARG A 192 10.96 16.97 -17.85
CA ARG A 192 10.32 17.76 -18.91
C ARG A 192 8.79 17.80 -18.77
N THR A 193 8.17 16.66 -18.48
CA THR A 193 6.69 16.52 -18.54
C THR A 193 6.01 16.80 -17.22
N ARG A 194 6.66 16.57 -16.08
CA ARG A 194 6.05 16.65 -14.75
C ARG A 194 6.56 17.80 -13.90
N LEU A 195 7.72 18.38 -14.25
CA LEU A 195 8.37 19.45 -13.49
C LEU A 195 8.55 20.74 -14.31
N PRO A 196 7.48 21.33 -14.87
CA PRO A 196 7.61 22.61 -15.53
C PRO A 196 8.09 23.70 -14.54
N LYS A 197 8.68 24.80 -15.05
CA LYS A 197 9.27 25.88 -14.24
C LYS A 197 8.39 26.36 -13.08
N LYS A 198 7.08 26.43 -13.28
CA LYS A 198 6.10 26.82 -12.24
C LYS A 198 6.08 25.83 -11.08
N VAL A 199 6.13 24.52 -11.37
CA VAL A 199 6.15 23.46 -10.37
C VAL A 199 7.49 23.46 -9.62
N LEU A 200 8.60 23.58 -10.33
CA LEU A 200 9.93 23.68 -9.74
C LEU A 200 10.03 24.86 -8.78
N LYS A 201 9.57 26.05 -9.19
CA LYS A 201 9.54 27.25 -8.33
C LYS A 201 8.76 27.03 -7.04
N ARG A 202 7.60 26.35 -7.12
CA ARG A 202 6.79 26.01 -5.94
C ARG A 202 7.45 25.01 -5.00
N LEU A 203 8.18 24.07 -5.56
CA LEU A 203 8.80 22.96 -4.79
C LEU A 203 10.17 23.37 -4.20
N LYS A 204 10.75 24.47 -4.67
CA LYS A 204 12.05 24.93 -4.16
C LYS A 204 12.00 25.19 -2.65
N GLY A 205 12.91 24.55 -1.92
CA GLY A 205 12.98 24.63 -0.47
C GLY A 205 11.84 23.96 0.29
N SER A 206 10.91 23.28 -0.40
CA SER A 206 9.75 22.63 0.25
C SER A 206 10.11 21.52 1.25
N GLN A 207 11.31 20.94 1.09
CA GLN A 207 11.82 19.88 1.98
C GLN A 207 12.74 20.38 3.09
N ARG A 208 13.05 21.70 3.11
CA ARG A 208 14.03 22.27 4.05
C ARG A 208 13.67 22.02 5.51
N ASN A 209 12.36 22.10 5.84
CA ASN A 209 11.83 21.93 7.19
C ASN A 209 10.96 20.67 7.31
N PHE A 210 11.25 19.65 6.52
CA PHE A 210 10.47 18.42 6.57
C PHE A 210 10.76 17.65 7.86
N ASP A 211 9.73 17.49 8.67
CA ASP A 211 9.81 16.76 9.93
C ASP A 211 9.38 15.31 9.74
N TYR A 212 10.35 14.41 9.82
CA TYR A 212 10.11 12.96 9.77
C TYR A 212 9.84 12.34 11.16
N VAL A 213 9.99 13.12 12.24
CA VAL A 213 9.90 12.60 13.60
C VAL A 213 8.45 12.54 14.09
N HIS A 214 7.64 13.51 13.69
CA HIS A 214 6.24 13.63 14.12
C HIS A 214 5.26 13.32 12.99
N SER A 215 4.77 12.09 12.96
CA SER A 215 3.77 11.66 11.98
C SER A 215 2.78 10.70 12.61
N VAL A 216 1.50 10.84 12.23
CA VAL A 216 0.45 9.85 12.56
C VAL A 216 0.73 8.50 11.89
N GLU A 217 1.51 8.49 10.81
CA GLU A 217 1.89 7.27 10.09
C GLU A 217 2.67 6.29 10.95
N TYR A 218 3.39 6.76 11.98
CA TYR A 218 4.08 5.86 12.92
C TYR A 218 3.11 4.97 13.69
N GLY A 219 1.96 5.51 14.10
CA GLY A 219 0.91 4.71 14.75
C GLY A 219 0.29 3.70 13.78
N ASP A 220 0.01 4.12 12.54
CA ASP A 220 -0.52 3.25 11.49
C ASP A 220 0.48 2.15 11.13
N PHE A 221 1.76 2.49 11.03
CA PHE A 221 2.85 1.55 10.77
C PHE A 221 3.03 0.55 11.91
N GLN A 222 3.01 1.01 13.15
CA GLN A 222 3.08 0.14 14.33
C GLN A 222 1.94 -0.89 14.33
N LEU A 223 0.71 -0.48 14.00
CA LEU A 223 -0.41 -1.41 13.89
C LEU A 223 -0.20 -2.47 12.81
N MET A 224 0.36 -2.06 11.67
CA MET A 224 0.71 -2.98 10.60
C MET A 224 1.74 -4.02 11.08
N LEU A 225 2.78 -3.58 11.82
CA LEU A 225 3.77 -4.49 12.42
C LEU A 225 3.14 -5.47 13.40
N GLU A 226 2.24 -4.99 14.28
CA GLU A 226 1.51 -5.84 15.23
C GLU A 226 0.66 -6.90 14.51
N GLN A 227 0.05 -6.56 13.38
CA GLN A 227 -0.71 -7.54 12.59
C GLN A 227 0.19 -8.60 11.96
N PHE A 228 1.34 -8.22 11.40
CA PHE A 228 2.32 -9.19 10.90
C PHE A 228 2.83 -10.11 12.02
N ALA A 229 3.13 -9.56 13.19
CA ALA A 229 3.56 -10.34 14.35
C ALA A 229 2.49 -11.35 14.80
N LYS A 230 1.21 -10.93 14.89
CA LYS A 230 0.08 -11.82 15.21
C LYS A 230 -0.10 -12.97 14.23
N GLN A 231 0.29 -12.78 12.99
CA GLN A 231 0.22 -13.80 11.94
C GLN A 231 1.52 -14.61 11.79
N HIS A 232 2.53 -14.35 12.61
CA HIS A 232 3.86 -14.96 12.46
C HIS A 232 4.41 -14.79 11.04
N THR A 233 4.14 -13.63 10.43
CA THR A 233 4.61 -13.30 9.09
C THR A 233 6.07 -12.85 9.17
N ASN A 234 6.94 -13.47 8.39
CA ASN A 234 8.33 -13.04 8.26
C ASN A 234 8.41 -11.88 7.27
N VAL A 235 8.77 -10.69 7.75
CA VAL A 235 8.72 -9.45 6.96
C VAL A 235 10.12 -8.93 6.69
N LEU A 236 10.40 -8.64 5.41
CA LEU A 236 11.55 -7.87 4.97
C LEU A 236 11.11 -6.44 4.62
N PHE A 237 11.74 -5.46 5.23
CA PHE A 237 11.52 -4.05 4.91
C PHE A 237 12.58 -3.55 3.95
N ILE A 238 12.14 -2.85 2.90
CA ILE A 238 13.03 -2.19 1.93
C ILE A 238 12.71 -0.70 1.96
N ILE A 239 13.72 0.11 2.24
CA ILE A 239 13.64 1.56 2.15
C ILE A 239 14.40 1.98 0.90
N PRO A 240 13.71 2.48 -0.16
CA PRO A 240 14.39 2.95 -1.35
C PRO A 240 15.22 4.21 -1.05
N PRO A 241 16.35 4.40 -1.72
CA PRO A 241 17.15 5.58 -1.54
C PRO A 241 16.40 6.85 -1.95
N ILE A 242 16.67 7.94 -1.25
CA ILE A 242 16.13 9.26 -1.57
C ILE A 242 17.13 10.02 -2.42
N ASN A 243 16.66 10.76 -3.43
CA ASN A 243 17.50 11.62 -4.24
C ASN A 243 18.02 12.82 -3.41
N GLY A 244 19.30 12.77 -3.00
CA GLY A 244 19.91 13.79 -2.15
C GLY A 244 20.04 15.17 -2.82
N LYS A 245 20.09 15.24 -4.15
CA LYS A 245 20.09 16.53 -4.88
C LYS A 245 18.70 17.18 -4.79
N TRP A 246 17.64 16.38 -4.89
CA TRP A 246 16.26 16.86 -4.74
C TRP A 246 15.97 17.34 -3.31
N MET A 247 16.49 16.66 -2.33
CA MET A 247 16.34 17.05 -0.91
C MET A 247 16.95 18.42 -0.59
N LYS A 248 17.99 18.82 -1.35
CA LYS A 248 18.65 20.11 -1.19
C LYS A 248 18.08 21.22 -2.07
N TYR A 249 17.18 20.86 -3.00
CA TYR A 249 16.56 21.81 -3.93
C TYR A 249 15.55 22.70 -3.22
#